data_8874bb8355c1e177375e22d90c9a3960
#
_entry.id   8874bb8355c1e177375e22d90c9a3960
#
_cell.length_a   1.000
_cell.length_b   1.000
_cell.length_c   1.000
_cell.angle_alpha   90.00
_cell.angle_beta   90.00
_cell.angle_gamma   90.00
#
_symmetry.space_group_name_H-M   'P 1'
#
loop_
_entity.id
_entity.type
_entity.pdbx_description
1 polymer ?
#
loop_
_entity_poly.entity_id
_entity_poly.type
_entity_poly.pdbx_seq_one_letter_code
_entity_poly.pdbx_strand_id
1 'polypeptide(L)'
;SIFKLPEESKKKLCRWYFENSNQNVYRGWFPLQNGLPTYKQGIDIGPDLVRKVIHNPNDPLTERTPLPRESELPKWRSVAKDYYLSMESLGLVIMQSIARSLKIDQNYFDKYFNNSNSTLRLLHYPVRDKISFGKNSDSFQIGNSYSLGKPHVDSGLLTILQLDHVAGLQAQLKNGEWHEIEPEEGTLVMNFGRLLEQWSNYKIKATVHRVIGYGQERYSIPFFFEPSIDSLIKPIDELG
;
A
#
# COMPACT_ATOMS: atom_id res chain seq x y z
N SER A 1 2.85 5.72 18.22
CA SER A 1 2.25 5.45 16.91
C SER A 1 1.76 6.74 16.27
N ILE A 2 1.97 6.90 14.96
CA ILE A 2 1.52 8.08 14.20
C ILE A 2 -0.01 8.28 14.29
N PHE A 3 -0.77 7.20 14.43
CA PHE A 3 -2.23 7.24 14.58
C PHE A 3 -2.71 7.88 15.88
N LYS A 4 -1.84 7.93 16.90
CA LYS A 4 -2.11 8.52 18.22
C LYS A 4 -1.65 9.97 18.34
N LEU A 5 -1.12 10.56 17.28
CA LEU A 5 -0.78 12.00 17.26
C LEU A 5 -2.04 12.86 17.47
N PRO A 6 -1.89 14.04 18.09
CA PRO A 6 -2.98 15.01 18.19
C PRO A 6 -3.56 15.35 16.80
N GLU A 7 -4.86 15.63 16.75
CA GLU A 7 -5.55 15.91 15.49
C GLU A 7 -4.92 17.07 14.71
N GLU A 8 -4.50 18.13 15.44
CA GLU A 8 -3.82 19.29 14.84
C GLU A 8 -2.46 18.93 14.20
N SER A 9 -1.76 17.95 14.77
CA SER A 9 -0.52 17.44 14.17
C SER A 9 -0.80 16.62 12.92
N LYS A 10 -1.84 15.77 12.95
CA LYS A 10 -2.26 14.98 11.78
C LYS A 10 -2.76 15.86 10.64
N LYS A 11 -3.51 16.93 10.92
CA LYS A 11 -3.95 17.89 9.90
C LYS A 11 -2.80 18.48 9.10
N LYS A 12 -1.68 18.79 9.74
CA LYS A 12 -0.46 19.31 9.04
C LYS A 12 0.16 18.28 8.09
N LEU A 13 -0.13 17.00 8.26
CA LEU A 13 0.34 15.91 7.42
C LEU A 13 -0.66 15.52 6.34
N CYS A 14 -1.88 16.10 6.35
CA CYS A 14 -2.95 15.75 5.43
C CYS A 14 -2.64 16.12 3.98
N ARG A 15 -3.24 15.35 3.07
CA ARG A 15 -3.35 15.73 1.66
C ARG A 15 -4.31 16.90 1.50
N TRP A 16 -4.11 17.67 0.44
CA TRP A 16 -4.95 18.82 0.07
C TRP A 16 -6.45 18.50 0.07
N TYR A 17 -6.85 17.33 -0.38
CA TYR A 17 -8.25 16.92 -0.43
C TYR A 17 -8.93 16.90 0.95
N PHE A 18 -8.19 16.69 2.01
CA PHE A 18 -8.70 16.62 3.38
C PHE A 18 -8.41 17.88 4.20
N GLU A 19 -7.38 18.64 3.80
CA GLU A 19 -6.98 19.90 4.42
C GLU A 19 -6.46 20.84 3.34
N ASN A 20 -7.32 21.76 2.90
CA ASN A 20 -7.07 22.64 1.75
C ASN A 20 -5.94 23.68 1.95
N SER A 21 -5.46 23.85 3.17
CA SER A 21 -4.25 24.64 3.44
C SER A 21 -2.96 23.92 3.06
N ASN A 22 -3.00 22.61 2.83
CA ASN A 22 -1.87 21.80 2.40
C ASN A 22 -1.78 21.73 0.87
N GLN A 23 -0.63 21.27 0.36
CA GLN A 23 -0.37 21.21 -1.08
C GLN A 23 -0.31 19.79 -1.64
N ASN A 24 0.01 18.81 -0.80
CA ASN A 24 0.19 17.42 -1.23
C ASN A 24 -1.11 16.80 -1.74
N VAL A 25 -1.06 16.22 -2.91
CA VAL A 25 -2.19 15.51 -3.55
C VAL A 25 -2.08 14.00 -3.32
N TYR A 26 -0.88 13.45 -3.44
CA TYR A 26 -0.62 12.01 -3.41
C TYR A 26 0.00 11.53 -2.11
N ARG A 27 1.06 12.19 -1.60
CA ARG A 27 1.76 11.83 -0.36
C ARG A 27 1.12 12.48 0.85
N GLY A 28 1.12 11.78 1.98
CA GLY A 28 0.65 12.32 3.25
C GLY A 28 -0.54 11.59 3.85
N TRP A 29 -1.05 12.18 4.90
CA TRP A 29 -2.13 11.64 5.73
C TRP A 29 -3.50 11.70 5.03
N PHE A 30 -4.30 10.68 5.26
CA PHE A 30 -5.73 10.68 4.99
C PHE A 30 -6.51 10.25 6.24
N PRO A 31 -7.50 11.06 6.68
CA PRO A 31 -8.26 10.80 7.89
C PRO A 31 -9.30 9.70 7.67
N LEU A 32 -9.92 9.28 8.76
CA LEU A 32 -11.09 8.42 8.73
C LEU A 32 -12.20 9.04 7.88
N GLN A 33 -12.74 8.25 6.98
CA GLN A 33 -13.85 8.65 6.11
C GLN A 33 -15.15 8.04 6.65
N ASN A 34 -15.86 8.81 7.46
CA ASN A 34 -17.15 8.41 8.00
C ASN A 34 -18.17 8.17 6.87
N GLY A 35 -19.00 7.13 7.04
CA GLY A 35 -20.05 6.80 6.06
C GLY A 35 -19.56 6.03 4.83
N LEU A 36 -18.26 5.81 4.67
CA LEU A 36 -17.71 4.96 3.60
C LEU A 36 -17.43 3.53 4.10
N PRO A 37 -17.51 2.53 3.19
CA PRO A 37 -17.12 1.15 3.52
C PRO A 37 -15.68 1.08 4.03
N THR A 38 -14.79 1.84 3.41
CA THR A 38 -13.36 1.89 3.74
C THR A 38 -13.09 2.76 4.97
N TYR A 39 -13.55 2.32 6.12
CA TYR A 39 -13.37 3.02 7.39
C TYR A 39 -11.95 2.83 7.91
N LYS A 40 -11.03 3.59 7.34
CA LYS A 40 -9.59 3.55 7.67
C LYS A 40 -8.97 4.93 7.59
N GLN A 41 -7.91 5.12 8.34
CA GLN A 41 -6.99 6.24 8.23
C GLN A 41 -5.60 5.75 7.88
N GLY A 42 -4.75 6.60 7.35
CA GLY A 42 -3.40 6.18 7.01
C GLY A 42 -2.53 7.32 6.49
N ILE A 43 -1.30 6.96 6.16
CA ILE A 43 -0.33 7.87 5.55
C ILE A 43 0.42 7.16 4.43
N ASP A 44 0.59 7.85 3.31
CA ASP A 44 1.45 7.42 2.20
C ASP A 44 2.76 8.17 2.23
N ILE A 45 3.84 7.39 2.26
CA ILE A 45 5.22 7.84 2.43
C ILE A 45 6.01 7.47 1.19
N GLY A 46 6.66 8.46 0.60
CA GLY A 46 7.44 8.29 -0.61
C GLY A 46 8.92 7.98 -0.38
N PRO A 47 9.69 7.84 -1.48
CA PRO A 47 11.12 7.57 -1.44
C PRO A 47 11.95 8.71 -0.87
N ASP A 48 11.38 9.90 -0.71
CA ASP A 48 12.04 11.05 -0.06
C ASP A 48 12.36 10.81 1.42
N LEU A 49 11.79 9.77 2.01
CA LEU A 49 12.18 9.27 3.34
C LEU A 49 13.62 8.73 3.36
N VAL A 50 14.08 8.11 2.28
CA VAL A 50 15.35 7.36 2.19
C VAL A 50 16.36 7.96 1.23
N ARG A 51 15.91 8.75 0.26
CA ARG A 51 16.77 9.38 -0.77
C ARG A 51 16.29 10.77 -1.15
N LYS A 52 17.17 11.54 -1.80
CA LYS A 52 16.78 12.83 -2.36
C LYS A 52 15.91 12.61 -3.61
N VAL A 53 14.72 13.18 -3.58
CA VAL A 53 13.80 13.23 -4.73
C VAL A 53 13.79 14.67 -5.27
N ILE A 54 13.90 14.83 -6.60
CA ILE A 54 13.75 16.13 -7.23
C ILE A 54 12.25 16.35 -7.41
N HIS A 55 11.74 17.36 -6.69
CA HIS A 55 10.33 17.70 -6.75
C HIS A 55 10.02 18.44 -8.07
N ASN A 56 9.02 17.92 -8.80
CA ASN A 56 8.40 18.57 -9.95
C ASN A 56 6.98 18.98 -9.55
N PRO A 57 6.65 20.29 -9.48
CA PRO A 57 5.33 20.75 -9.06
C PRO A 57 4.17 20.24 -9.94
N ASN A 58 4.46 19.82 -11.16
CA ASN A 58 3.47 19.29 -12.10
C ASN A 58 3.32 17.77 -12.01
N ASP A 59 4.07 17.11 -11.12
CA ASP A 59 4.04 15.66 -10.96
C ASP A 59 3.87 15.26 -9.49
N PRO A 60 2.64 14.90 -9.07
CA PRO A 60 2.35 14.51 -7.70
C PRO A 60 3.17 13.32 -7.19
N LEU A 61 3.67 12.47 -8.09
CA LEU A 61 4.50 11.32 -7.69
C LEU A 61 5.87 11.72 -7.15
N THR A 62 6.30 12.98 -7.38
CA THR A 62 7.56 13.55 -6.87
C THR A 62 7.37 14.39 -5.60
N GLU A 63 6.18 14.45 -5.04
CA GLU A 63 5.89 15.21 -3.82
C GLU A 63 6.74 14.75 -2.64
N ARG A 64 7.11 15.71 -1.80
CA ARG A 64 7.72 15.41 -0.51
C ARG A 64 6.67 14.94 0.46
N THR A 65 6.98 13.89 1.20
CA THR A 65 6.08 13.37 2.23
C THR A 65 6.06 14.30 3.45
N PRO A 66 4.90 14.80 3.87
CA PRO A 66 4.77 15.49 5.14
C PRO A 66 4.90 14.47 6.28
N LEU A 67 5.97 14.56 7.04
CA LEU A 67 6.29 13.63 8.12
C LEU A 67 6.17 14.30 9.49
N PRO A 68 5.83 13.56 10.55
CA PRO A 68 5.79 14.09 11.91
C PRO A 68 7.17 14.62 12.34
N ARG A 69 7.17 15.61 13.22
CA ARG A 69 8.40 16.13 13.80
C ARG A 69 9.01 15.10 14.74
N GLU A 70 10.33 15.10 14.85
CA GLU A 70 11.06 14.21 15.76
C GLU A 70 10.65 14.42 17.22
N SER A 71 10.31 15.67 17.62
CA SER A 71 9.80 16.00 18.95
C SER A 71 8.42 15.43 19.26
N GLU A 72 7.58 15.20 18.22
CA GLU A 72 6.23 14.62 18.37
C GLU A 72 6.27 13.09 18.38
N LEU A 73 7.22 12.52 17.65
CA LEU A 73 7.33 11.07 17.49
C LEU A 73 8.82 10.64 17.39
N PRO A 74 9.54 10.60 18.52
CA PRO A 74 10.97 10.29 18.54
C PRO A 74 11.28 8.93 17.91
N LYS A 75 12.39 8.84 17.13
CA LYS A 75 12.89 7.65 16.45
C LYS A 75 11.96 7.06 15.38
N TRP A 76 10.74 7.58 15.23
CA TRP A 76 9.79 7.03 14.26
C TRP A 76 10.33 7.09 12.83
N ARG A 77 10.96 8.22 12.47
CA ARG A 77 11.52 8.42 11.12
C ARG A 77 12.64 7.41 10.81
N SER A 78 13.54 7.14 11.75
CA SER A 78 14.61 6.14 11.53
C SER A 78 14.04 4.73 11.36
N VAL A 79 13.09 4.32 12.20
CA VAL A 79 12.42 3.01 12.09
C VAL A 79 11.69 2.89 10.74
N ALA A 80 10.95 3.93 10.33
CA ALA A 80 10.26 3.92 9.05
C ALA A 80 11.23 3.84 7.86
N LYS A 81 12.39 4.53 7.96
CA LYS A 81 13.47 4.46 6.96
C LYS A 81 14.07 3.06 6.85
N ASP A 82 14.40 2.45 7.97
CA ASP A 82 15.00 1.10 8.00
C ASP A 82 14.03 0.06 7.43
N TYR A 83 12.74 0.17 7.79
CA TYR A 83 11.69 -0.66 7.22
C TYR A 83 11.56 -0.46 5.70
N TYR A 84 11.51 0.79 5.25
CA TYR A 84 11.41 1.11 3.82
C TYR A 84 12.55 0.49 3.01
N LEU A 85 13.79 0.66 3.47
CA LEU A 85 14.98 0.10 2.80
C LEU A 85 14.97 -1.43 2.79
N SER A 86 14.53 -2.05 3.89
CA SER A 86 14.38 -3.51 3.96
C SER A 86 13.36 -4.03 2.96
N MET A 87 12.23 -3.35 2.81
CA MET A 87 11.20 -3.72 1.84
C MET A 87 11.66 -3.50 0.39
N GLU A 88 12.42 -2.45 0.10
CA GLU A 88 13.02 -2.27 -1.23
C GLU A 88 13.99 -3.40 -1.57
N SER A 89 14.87 -3.75 -0.63
CA SER A 89 15.82 -4.85 -0.82
C SER A 89 15.11 -6.19 -1.06
N LEU A 90 14.06 -6.46 -0.28
CA LEU A 90 13.23 -7.66 -0.46
C LEU A 90 12.52 -7.64 -1.83
N GLY A 91 11.97 -6.50 -2.23
CA GLY A 91 11.32 -6.32 -3.53
C GLY A 91 12.23 -6.68 -4.69
N LEU A 92 13.50 -6.23 -4.67
CA LEU A 92 14.49 -6.59 -5.69
C LEU A 92 14.75 -8.10 -5.75
N VAL A 93 14.92 -8.75 -4.59
CA VAL A 93 15.12 -10.23 -4.54
C VAL A 93 13.91 -10.96 -5.10
N ILE A 94 12.70 -10.50 -4.81
CA ILE A 94 11.47 -11.07 -5.37
C ILE A 94 11.44 -10.87 -6.88
N MET A 95 11.76 -9.69 -7.40
CA MET A 95 11.78 -9.43 -8.85
C MET A 95 12.82 -10.29 -9.58
N GLN A 96 13.99 -10.50 -9.00
CA GLN A 96 15.00 -11.44 -9.54
C GLN A 96 14.48 -12.88 -9.55
N SER A 97 13.72 -13.28 -8.53
CA SER A 97 13.08 -14.61 -8.49
C SER A 97 12.00 -14.75 -9.55
N ILE A 98 11.23 -13.68 -9.79
CA ILE A 98 10.24 -13.61 -10.87
C ILE A 98 10.93 -13.73 -12.24
N ALA A 99 12.02 -13.00 -12.47
CA ALA A 99 12.78 -13.10 -13.72
C ALA A 99 13.22 -14.54 -14.00
N ARG A 100 13.78 -15.22 -13.00
CA ARG A 100 14.15 -16.65 -13.12
C ARG A 100 12.94 -17.52 -13.44
N SER A 101 11.79 -17.29 -12.83
CA SER A 101 10.57 -18.06 -13.09
C SER A 101 10.03 -17.85 -14.51
N LEU A 102 10.24 -16.67 -15.07
CA LEU A 102 9.91 -16.31 -16.45
C LEU A 102 10.96 -16.78 -17.45
N LYS A 103 12.07 -17.35 -17.00
CA LYS A 103 13.20 -17.81 -17.82
C LYS A 103 13.90 -16.69 -18.62
N ILE A 104 13.93 -15.49 -18.05
CA ILE A 104 14.70 -14.35 -18.57
C ILE A 104 15.89 -14.07 -17.64
N ASP A 105 16.78 -13.15 -18.04
CA ASP A 105 17.93 -12.75 -17.22
C ASP A 105 17.45 -12.34 -15.82
N GLN A 106 18.05 -12.91 -14.78
CA GLN A 106 17.62 -12.64 -13.40
C GLN A 106 17.74 -11.17 -13.02
N ASN A 107 18.67 -10.41 -13.64
CA ASN A 107 18.88 -8.99 -13.38
C ASN A 107 18.09 -8.08 -14.34
N TYR A 108 17.22 -8.66 -15.18
CA TYR A 108 16.44 -7.94 -16.19
C TYR A 108 15.74 -6.70 -15.62
N PHE A 109 15.20 -6.81 -14.42
CA PHE A 109 14.44 -5.76 -13.76
C PHE A 109 15.28 -4.73 -13.02
N ASP A 110 16.53 -5.06 -12.63
CA ASP A 110 17.34 -4.25 -11.69
C ASP A 110 17.48 -2.78 -12.13
N LYS A 111 17.72 -2.55 -13.43
CA LYS A 111 17.87 -1.20 -14.01
C LYS A 111 16.68 -0.27 -13.81
N TYR A 112 15.49 -0.83 -13.63
CA TYR A 112 14.26 -0.05 -13.45
C TYR A 112 14.04 0.42 -12.02
N PHE A 113 14.85 -0.05 -11.06
CA PHE A 113 14.70 0.26 -9.63
C PHE A 113 15.80 1.14 -9.06
N ASN A 114 16.70 1.67 -9.87
CA ASN A 114 17.81 2.54 -9.43
C ASN A 114 17.30 3.77 -8.64
N ASN A 115 16.14 4.30 -8.99
CA ASN A 115 15.44 5.38 -8.30
C ASN A 115 13.96 5.00 -8.10
N SER A 116 13.72 3.85 -7.49
CA SER A 116 12.37 3.33 -7.31
C SER A 116 11.44 4.37 -6.67
N ASN A 117 10.19 4.45 -7.14
CA ASN A 117 9.17 5.35 -6.62
C ASN A 117 8.17 4.62 -5.72
N SER A 118 8.67 3.70 -4.93
CA SER A 118 7.88 2.89 -4.01
C SER A 118 7.13 3.72 -2.97
N THR A 119 6.04 3.17 -2.47
CA THR A 119 5.22 3.80 -1.44
C THR A 119 5.07 2.90 -0.23
N LEU A 120 5.52 3.38 0.91
CA LEU A 120 5.19 2.79 2.20
C LEU A 120 3.86 3.39 2.68
N ARG A 121 2.83 2.56 2.87
CA ARG A 121 1.55 2.96 3.44
C ARG A 121 1.37 2.37 4.82
N LEU A 122 1.00 3.19 5.78
CA LEU A 122 0.58 2.74 7.10
C LEU A 122 -0.93 2.89 7.20
N LEU A 123 -1.62 1.83 7.59
CA LEU A 123 -3.09 1.80 7.70
C LEU A 123 -3.52 1.43 9.11
N HIS A 124 -4.57 2.11 9.56
CA HIS A 124 -5.29 1.81 10.80
C HIS A 124 -6.79 1.74 10.51
N TYR A 125 -7.38 0.63 10.84
CA TYR A 125 -8.82 0.38 10.83
C TYR A 125 -9.27 0.36 12.28
N PRO A 126 -9.89 1.44 12.81
CA PRO A 126 -10.35 1.46 14.19
C PRO A 126 -11.54 0.51 14.39
N VAL A 127 -11.81 0.20 15.65
CA VAL A 127 -13.03 -0.51 16.03
C VAL A 127 -14.24 0.19 15.40
N ARG A 128 -15.11 -0.58 14.79
CA ARG A 128 -16.32 -0.08 14.14
C ARG A 128 -17.55 -0.80 14.69
N ASP A 129 -18.45 -0.05 15.30
CA ASP A 129 -19.75 -0.54 15.72
C ASP A 129 -20.79 -0.45 14.58
N LYS A 130 -21.93 -1.13 14.76
CA LYS A 130 -23.02 -1.12 13.78
C LYS A 130 -23.61 0.28 13.55
N ILE A 131 -23.56 1.15 14.54
CA ILE A 131 -24.11 2.52 14.50
C ILE A 131 -23.29 3.39 13.55
N SER A 132 -21.99 3.18 13.48
CA SER A 132 -21.06 3.96 12.64
C SER A 132 -21.25 3.74 11.13
N PHE A 133 -22.00 2.71 10.71
CA PHE A 133 -22.32 2.48 9.29
C PHE A 133 -23.48 3.36 8.76
N GLY A 134 -24.22 4.02 9.65
CA GLY A 134 -25.35 4.86 9.28
C GLY A 134 -26.50 4.08 8.63
N LYS A 135 -27.37 4.78 7.89
CA LYS A 135 -28.57 4.20 7.25
C LYS A 135 -28.27 3.14 6.16
N ASN A 136 -27.01 3.01 5.72
CA ASN A 136 -26.60 2.08 4.67
C ASN A 136 -25.79 0.89 5.22
N SER A 137 -25.94 0.55 6.51
CA SER A 137 -25.19 -0.53 7.16
C SER A 137 -25.25 -1.86 6.39
N ASP A 138 -26.42 -2.20 5.87
CA ASP A 138 -26.66 -3.49 5.20
C ASP A 138 -25.96 -3.60 3.85
N SER A 139 -25.69 -2.49 3.16
CA SER A 139 -24.98 -2.48 1.87
C SER A 139 -23.48 -2.80 2.00
N PHE A 140 -22.94 -2.77 3.22
CA PHE A 140 -21.54 -3.05 3.51
C PHE A 140 -21.34 -4.37 4.22
N GLN A 141 -22.41 -5.07 4.59
CA GLN A 141 -22.36 -6.34 5.29
C GLN A 141 -22.03 -7.49 4.31
N ILE A 142 -21.12 -8.35 4.73
CA ILE A 142 -20.74 -9.58 4.01
C ILE A 142 -20.84 -10.71 5.04
N GLY A 143 -21.98 -11.40 5.09
CA GLY A 143 -22.25 -12.36 6.15
C GLY A 143 -22.22 -11.70 7.53
N ASN A 144 -21.34 -12.18 8.40
CA ASN A 144 -21.11 -11.62 9.75
C ASN A 144 -20.01 -10.54 9.80
N SER A 145 -19.47 -10.14 8.66
CA SER A 145 -18.40 -9.16 8.54
C SER A 145 -18.83 -7.95 7.74
N TYR A 146 -17.96 -6.94 7.66
CA TYR A 146 -18.18 -5.70 6.91
C TYR A 146 -17.08 -5.48 5.88
N SER A 147 -17.43 -4.94 4.72
CA SER A 147 -16.45 -4.53 3.72
C SER A 147 -15.62 -3.35 4.25
N LEU A 148 -14.31 -3.54 4.40
CA LEU A 148 -13.32 -2.49 4.73
C LEU A 148 -12.49 -2.09 3.50
N GLY A 149 -12.51 -2.88 2.45
CA GLY A 149 -11.89 -2.61 1.16
C GLY A 149 -12.60 -3.41 0.07
N LYS A 150 -13.14 -2.70 -0.93
CA LYS A 150 -13.83 -3.34 -2.06
C LYS A 150 -12.89 -4.29 -2.82
N PRO A 151 -13.43 -5.32 -3.50
CA PRO A 151 -12.66 -6.13 -4.43
C PRO A 151 -11.93 -5.26 -5.45
N HIS A 152 -10.63 -5.45 -5.57
CA HIS A 152 -9.77 -4.74 -6.53
C HIS A 152 -8.48 -5.50 -6.81
N VAL A 153 -7.76 -5.07 -7.82
CA VAL A 153 -6.34 -5.39 -8.01
C VAL A 153 -5.52 -4.13 -7.81
N ASP A 154 -4.33 -4.27 -7.28
CA ASP A 154 -3.40 -3.15 -7.20
C ASP A 154 -2.98 -2.72 -8.61
N SER A 155 -2.89 -1.42 -8.84
CA SER A 155 -2.48 -0.87 -10.14
C SER A 155 -0.99 -1.04 -10.41
N GLY A 156 -0.19 -1.13 -9.33
CA GLY A 156 1.25 -1.16 -9.37
C GLY A 156 1.87 -2.51 -9.73
N LEU A 157 3.13 -2.68 -9.35
CA LEU A 157 3.93 -3.84 -9.72
C LEU A 157 3.78 -4.99 -8.71
N LEU A 158 4.18 -4.75 -7.49
CA LEU A 158 4.26 -5.73 -6.41
C LEU A 158 3.88 -5.06 -5.10
N THR A 159 3.00 -5.69 -4.33
CA THR A 159 2.69 -5.28 -2.97
C THR A 159 3.29 -6.28 -1.99
N ILE A 160 4.09 -5.79 -1.04
CA ILE A 160 4.62 -6.55 0.09
C ILE A 160 3.90 -6.05 1.33
N LEU A 161 3.12 -6.90 1.97
CA LEU A 161 2.17 -6.49 3.01
C LEU A 161 2.50 -7.16 4.33
N GLN A 162 2.76 -6.36 5.35
CA GLN A 162 2.74 -6.81 6.74
C GLN A 162 1.32 -6.68 7.29
N LEU A 163 0.81 -7.77 7.85
CA LEU A 163 -0.43 -7.82 8.61
C LEU A 163 -0.13 -7.77 10.10
N ASP A 164 -1.10 -7.27 10.88
CA ASP A 164 -1.18 -7.56 12.31
C ASP A 164 -1.80 -8.94 12.55
N HIS A 165 -2.18 -9.23 13.79
CA HIS A 165 -2.79 -10.52 14.16
C HIS A 165 -4.30 -10.60 13.83
N VAL A 166 -4.87 -9.60 13.16
CA VAL A 166 -6.31 -9.55 12.87
C VAL A 166 -6.56 -9.97 11.43
N ALA A 167 -7.31 -11.04 11.25
CA ALA A 167 -7.76 -11.57 9.96
C ALA A 167 -8.63 -10.56 9.17
N GLY A 168 -8.91 -10.87 7.92
CA GLY A 168 -9.81 -10.08 7.08
C GLY A 168 -9.27 -9.75 5.69
N LEU A 169 -8.02 -10.06 5.38
CA LEU A 169 -7.54 -10.02 4.01
C LEU A 169 -8.04 -11.27 3.27
N GLN A 170 -8.69 -11.08 2.13
CA GLN A 170 -9.15 -12.18 1.29
C GLN A 170 -8.64 -12.01 -0.14
N ALA A 171 -8.16 -13.10 -0.74
CA ALA A 171 -7.80 -13.20 -2.15
C ALA A 171 -8.83 -14.02 -2.92
N GLN A 172 -9.11 -13.66 -4.17
CA GLN A 172 -10.02 -14.41 -5.01
C GLN A 172 -9.26 -15.50 -5.77
N LEU A 173 -9.70 -16.73 -5.62
CA LEU A 173 -9.18 -17.87 -6.35
C LEU A 173 -9.66 -17.87 -7.81
N LYS A 174 -9.02 -18.69 -8.66
CA LYS A 174 -9.38 -18.81 -10.09
C LYS A 174 -10.83 -19.28 -10.34
N ASN A 175 -11.40 -20.01 -9.40
CA ASN A 175 -12.82 -20.46 -9.45
C ASN A 175 -13.80 -19.36 -8.98
N GLY A 176 -13.30 -18.17 -8.60
CA GLY A 176 -14.10 -17.05 -8.10
C GLY A 176 -14.37 -17.05 -6.60
N GLU A 177 -13.99 -18.10 -5.88
CA GLU A 177 -14.14 -18.18 -4.42
C GLU A 177 -13.17 -17.26 -3.69
N TRP A 178 -13.59 -16.76 -2.53
CA TRP A 178 -12.76 -15.95 -1.64
C TRP A 178 -12.06 -16.83 -0.63
N HIS A 179 -10.75 -16.74 -0.61
CA HIS A 179 -9.89 -17.41 0.37
C HIS A 179 -9.36 -16.37 1.36
N GLU A 180 -9.55 -16.63 2.64
CA GLU A 180 -9.00 -15.80 3.71
C GLU A 180 -7.51 -16.06 3.89
N ILE A 181 -6.75 -14.99 3.97
CA ILE A 181 -5.31 -15.02 4.23
C ILE A 181 -5.11 -14.84 5.73
N GLU A 182 -4.84 -15.93 6.41
CA GLU A 182 -4.59 -15.92 7.85
C GLU A 182 -3.28 -15.19 8.17
N PRO A 183 -3.28 -14.25 9.14
CA PRO A 183 -2.06 -13.64 9.60
C PRO A 183 -1.16 -14.66 10.31
N GLU A 184 0.08 -14.75 9.90
CA GLU A 184 1.09 -15.61 10.52
C GLU A 184 2.27 -14.75 10.98
N GLU A 185 2.70 -14.94 12.24
CA GLU A 185 3.79 -14.16 12.82
C GLU A 185 5.09 -14.41 12.05
N GLY A 186 5.86 -13.33 11.81
CA GLY A 186 7.13 -13.40 11.08
C GLY A 186 7.00 -13.55 9.56
N THR A 187 5.77 -13.50 9.02
CA THR A 187 5.54 -13.60 7.58
C THR A 187 5.10 -12.27 6.97
N LEU A 188 5.27 -12.17 5.65
CA LEU A 188 4.73 -11.10 4.81
C LEU A 188 3.85 -11.72 3.73
N VAL A 189 2.73 -11.09 3.43
CA VAL A 189 1.88 -11.44 2.29
C VAL A 189 2.36 -10.68 1.07
N MET A 190 2.37 -11.35 -0.08
CA MET A 190 2.76 -10.72 -1.33
C MET A 190 1.65 -10.92 -2.38
N ASN A 191 1.35 -9.87 -3.14
CA ASN A 191 0.48 -9.97 -4.29
C ASN A 191 1.02 -9.16 -5.48
N PHE A 192 0.68 -9.63 -6.68
CA PHE A 192 1.05 -8.98 -7.93
C PHE A 192 -0.02 -8.00 -8.37
N GLY A 193 0.43 -6.86 -8.89
CA GLY A 193 -0.42 -5.82 -9.43
C GLY A 193 -0.53 -5.87 -10.95
N ARG A 194 -1.37 -4.98 -11.48
CA ARG A 194 -1.67 -4.92 -12.91
C ARG A 194 -0.47 -4.55 -13.77
N LEU A 195 0.44 -3.73 -13.25
CA LEU A 195 1.65 -3.36 -13.98
C LEU A 195 2.52 -4.58 -14.25
N LEU A 196 2.72 -5.48 -13.28
CA LEU A 196 3.48 -6.71 -13.50
C LEU A 196 2.75 -7.67 -14.44
N GLU A 197 1.42 -7.75 -14.34
CA GLU A 197 0.62 -8.55 -15.26
C GLU A 197 0.86 -8.11 -16.72
N GLN A 198 0.80 -6.83 -17.00
CA GLN A 198 1.05 -6.28 -18.33
C GLN A 198 2.52 -6.42 -18.75
N TRP A 199 3.46 -6.11 -17.84
CA TRP A 199 4.88 -6.19 -18.12
C TRP A 199 5.35 -7.62 -18.44
N SER A 200 4.81 -8.62 -17.74
CA SER A 200 5.08 -10.03 -17.98
C SER A 200 4.32 -10.61 -19.18
N ASN A 201 3.75 -9.79 -20.04
CA ASN A 201 2.88 -10.21 -21.14
C ASN A 201 1.80 -11.21 -20.68
N TYR A 202 1.14 -10.88 -19.56
CA TYR A 202 0.06 -11.66 -18.93
C TYR A 202 0.46 -13.07 -18.44
N LYS A 203 1.76 -13.39 -18.35
CA LYS A 203 2.23 -14.66 -17.77
C LYS A 203 2.01 -14.70 -16.26
N ILE A 204 2.14 -13.56 -15.57
CA ILE A 204 1.82 -13.40 -14.16
C ILE A 204 0.48 -12.67 -14.05
N LYS A 205 -0.43 -13.20 -13.24
CA LYS A 205 -1.75 -12.60 -13.07
C LYS A 205 -1.81 -11.72 -11.84
N ALA A 206 -2.42 -10.54 -12.00
CA ALA A 206 -2.74 -9.69 -10.86
C ALA A 206 -3.78 -10.36 -9.96
N THR A 207 -3.62 -10.19 -8.65
CA THR A 207 -4.44 -10.86 -7.66
C THR A 207 -5.61 -9.96 -7.25
N VAL A 208 -6.84 -10.40 -7.51
CA VAL A 208 -8.03 -9.74 -6.98
C VAL A 208 -8.10 -10.01 -5.48
N HIS A 209 -8.18 -8.96 -4.68
CA HIS A 209 -8.26 -9.08 -3.23
C HIS A 209 -9.22 -8.05 -2.62
N ARG A 210 -9.64 -8.29 -1.39
CA ARG A 210 -10.50 -7.40 -0.61
C ARG A 210 -10.14 -7.46 0.86
N VAL A 211 -10.62 -6.47 1.62
CA VAL A 211 -10.51 -6.47 3.08
C VAL A 211 -11.90 -6.47 3.69
N ILE A 212 -12.14 -7.41 4.59
CA ILE A 212 -13.33 -7.47 5.44
C ILE A 212 -12.94 -7.26 6.89
N GLY A 213 -13.87 -6.87 7.73
CA GLY A 213 -13.62 -6.66 9.16
C GLY A 213 -14.73 -7.21 10.02
N TYR A 214 -14.34 -7.65 11.20
CA TYR A 214 -15.24 -8.22 12.21
C TYR A 214 -15.50 -7.25 13.37
N GLY A 215 -15.24 -5.95 13.18
CA GLY A 215 -15.42 -4.92 14.20
C GLY A 215 -14.22 -4.72 15.13
N GLN A 216 -13.13 -5.44 14.92
CA GLN A 216 -11.89 -5.31 15.69
C GLN A 216 -10.99 -4.22 15.14
N GLU A 217 -10.15 -3.65 16.02
CA GLU A 217 -9.06 -2.77 15.58
C GLU A 217 -8.04 -3.56 14.77
N ARG A 218 -7.62 -3.03 13.62
CA ARG A 218 -6.70 -3.68 12.70
C ARG A 218 -5.68 -2.71 12.15
N TYR A 219 -4.46 -3.18 11.99
CA TYR A 219 -3.37 -2.46 11.33
C TYR A 219 -2.86 -3.24 10.12
N SER A 220 -2.38 -2.55 9.11
CA SER A 220 -1.64 -3.16 8.01
C SER A 220 -0.63 -2.19 7.41
N ILE A 221 0.45 -2.73 6.87
CA ILE A 221 1.57 -1.95 6.33
C ILE A 221 1.89 -2.47 4.92
N PRO A 222 1.13 -2.06 3.89
CA PRO A 222 1.48 -2.36 2.52
C PRO A 222 2.67 -1.51 2.06
N PHE A 223 3.62 -2.17 1.43
CA PHE A 223 4.70 -1.54 0.68
C PHE A 223 4.48 -1.80 -0.80
N PHE A 224 4.13 -0.76 -1.54
CA PHE A 224 3.96 -0.83 -2.98
C PHE A 224 5.33 -0.64 -3.63
N PHE A 225 5.91 -1.75 -4.09
CA PHE A 225 7.22 -1.75 -4.74
C PHE A 225 7.06 -1.40 -6.21
N GLU A 226 7.59 -0.25 -6.59
CA GLU A 226 7.37 0.35 -7.89
C GLU A 226 8.70 0.71 -8.58
N PRO A 227 8.77 0.64 -9.91
CA PRO A 227 9.95 1.08 -10.65
C PRO A 227 10.17 2.60 -10.54
N SER A 228 11.29 3.05 -11.08
CA SER A 228 11.58 4.49 -11.23
C SER A 228 10.50 5.17 -12.08
N ILE A 229 10.15 6.41 -11.73
CA ILE A 229 9.04 7.15 -12.35
C ILE A 229 9.18 7.33 -13.86
N ASP A 230 10.41 7.45 -14.34
CA ASP A 230 10.78 7.63 -15.76
C ASP A 230 10.94 6.31 -16.50
N SER A 231 10.66 5.19 -15.86
CA SER A 231 10.78 3.88 -16.50
C SER A 231 9.70 3.70 -17.56
N LEU A 232 10.12 3.45 -18.78
CA LEU A 232 9.21 3.03 -19.83
C LEU A 232 8.95 1.52 -19.72
N ILE A 233 7.76 1.18 -19.29
CA ILE A 233 7.33 -0.21 -19.11
C ILE A 233 6.60 -0.66 -20.37
N LYS A 234 7.10 -1.73 -20.99
CA LYS A 234 6.49 -2.40 -22.15
C LYS A 234 6.46 -3.91 -21.87
N PRO A 235 5.50 -4.64 -22.45
CA PRO A 235 5.53 -6.10 -22.40
C PRO A 235 6.92 -6.63 -22.80
N ILE A 236 7.40 -7.65 -22.08
CA ILE A 236 8.70 -8.27 -22.33
C ILE A 236 8.62 -9.07 -23.63
N ASP A 237 9.41 -8.69 -24.63
CA ASP A 237 9.35 -9.28 -25.98
C ASP A 237 9.63 -10.79 -25.97
N GLU A 238 10.55 -11.24 -25.11
CA GLU A 238 10.95 -12.66 -24.94
C GLU A 238 9.82 -13.53 -24.39
N LEU A 239 8.74 -12.91 -23.88
CA LEU A 239 7.59 -13.62 -23.34
C LEU A 239 6.39 -13.69 -24.32
N GLY A 240 6.56 -13.20 -25.50
CA GLY A 240 5.67 -13.01 -26.65
C GLY A 240 4.54 -13.98 -26.88
#